data_e21f68bbdfc050e227602c537258d49b
#
_entry.id   e21f68bbdfc050e227602c537258d49b
#
_cell.length_a   1.000
_cell.length_b   1.000
_cell.length_c   1.000
_cell.angle_alpha   90.00
_cell.angle_beta   90.00
_cell.angle_gamma   90.00
#
_symmetry.space_group_name_H-M   'P 1'
#
loop_
_entity.id
_entity.type
_entity.pdbx_description
1 polymer ?
#
loop_
_entity_poly.entity_id
_entity_poly.type
_entity_poly.pdbx_seq_one_letter_code
_entity_poly.pdbx_strand_id
1 'polypeptide(L)'
;MKLGIIGLCPIAVNMSRNMIENGIEVWGYSIVDYESACEKYEKGYISGCVTSLEYLVQTVKSDGLGHTSAGKVPGIFQMIIPEPKIEDTLDELIPLLDEGDIIIDHSSNDIKKCQELEKYCSKLGISYIFVGVYGATHAINACSKIFAHTIAPTRMPT
;
A
#
# COMPACT_ATOMS: atom_id res chain seq x y z
N MET A 1 12.09 7.46 -4.55
CA MET A 1 10.73 7.46 -3.95
C MET A 1 10.60 6.22 -3.07
N LYS A 2 10.08 6.38 -1.86
CA LYS A 2 9.76 5.26 -0.96
C LYS A 2 8.26 4.98 -0.98
N LEU A 3 7.90 3.71 -0.83
CA LEU A 3 6.55 3.22 -0.77
C LEU A 3 6.44 2.20 0.36
N GLY A 4 5.36 2.26 1.13
CA GLY A 4 5.03 1.26 2.13
C GLY A 4 4.14 0.16 1.56
N ILE A 5 4.43 -1.10 1.88
CA ILE A 5 3.57 -2.23 1.55
C ILE A 5 3.15 -2.97 2.82
N ILE A 6 1.84 -3.14 2.98
CA ILE A 6 1.21 -3.77 4.13
C ILE A 6 0.65 -5.12 3.70
N GLY A 7 1.16 -6.18 4.31
CA GLY A 7 0.91 -7.55 3.87
C GLY A 7 1.94 -8.00 2.83
N LEU A 8 2.54 -9.17 3.08
CA LEU A 8 3.65 -9.70 2.28
C LEU A 8 3.30 -11.07 1.69
N CYS A 9 2.09 -11.20 1.18
CA CYS A 9 1.65 -12.38 0.41
C CYS A 9 2.42 -12.48 -0.93
N PRO A 10 2.37 -13.60 -1.63
CA PRO A 10 3.10 -13.79 -2.90
C PRO A 10 2.84 -12.70 -3.95
N ILE A 11 1.62 -12.17 -4.02
CA ILE A 11 1.26 -11.08 -4.95
C ILE A 11 1.99 -9.79 -4.54
N ALA A 12 1.94 -9.44 -3.26
CA ALA A 12 2.62 -8.27 -2.71
C ALA A 12 4.13 -8.33 -2.96
N VAL A 13 4.73 -9.49 -2.76
CA VAL A 13 6.17 -9.74 -3.04
C VAL A 13 6.50 -9.53 -4.52
N ASN A 14 5.69 -10.06 -5.43
CA ASN A 14 5.92 -9.87 -6.87
C ASN A 14 5.77 -8.40 -7.29
N MET A 15 4.79 -7.70 -6.74
CA MET A 15 4.63 -6.26 -6.98
C MET A 15 5.84 -5.48 -6.45
N SER A 16 6.31 -5.80 -5.25
CA SER A 16 7.48 -5.14 -4.64
C SER A 16 8.73 -5.32 -5.49
N ARG A 17 8.98 -6.53 -5.97
CA ARG A 17 10.12 -6.81 -6.85
C ARG A 17 10.07 -5.98 -8.13
N ASN A 18 8.92 -5.93 -8.79
CA ASN A 18 8.74 -5.11 -9.98
C ASN A 18 8.98 -3.63 -9.71
N MET A 19 8.50 -3.12 -8.57
CA MET A 19 8.74 -1.73 -8.16
C MET A 19 10.22 -1.44 -7.92
N ILE A 20 10.93 -2.35 -7.23
CA ILE A 20 12.37 -2.22 -6.96
C ILE A 20 13.16 -2.22 -8.27
N GLU A 21 12.84 -3.10 -9.22
CA GLU A 21 13.45 -3.13 -10.54
C GLU A 21 13.26 -1.82 -11.33
N ASN A 22 12.20 -1.06 -11.01
CA ASN A 22 11.91 0.25 -11.58
C ASN A 22 12.35 1.42 -10.68
N GLY A 23 13.24 1.18 -9.71
CA GLY A 23 13.87 2.22 -8.90
C GLY A 23 13.01 2.78 -7.76
N ILE A 24 11.96 2.07 -7.34
CA ILE A 24 11.14 2.40 -6.18
C ILE A 24 11.65 1.62 -4.98
N GLU A 25 11.91 2.32 -3.88
CA GLU A 25 12.29 1.70 -2.61
C GLU A 25 11.01 1.26 -1.87
N VAL A 26 10.89 -0.03 -1.58
CA VAL A 26 9.69 -0.62 -0.99
C VAL A 26 9.97 -1.09 0.43
N TRP A 27 9.27 -0.53 1.41
CA TRP A 27 9.34 -0.92 2.81
C TRP A 27 8.13 -1.76 3.21
N GLY A 28 8.39 -2.94 3.79
CA GLY A 28 7.37 -3.95 4.07
C GLY A 28 7.01 -4.06 5.54
N TYR A 29 5.70 -4.20 5.80
CA TYR A 29 5.15 -4.59 7.09
C TYR A 29 4.35 -5.89 6.94
N SER A 30 4.70 -6.91 7.74
CA SER A 30 3.97 -8.17 7.79
C SER A 30 2.88 -8.11 8.86
N ILE A 31 1.66 -8.48 8.49
CA ILE A 31 0.54 -8.60 9.45
C ILE A 31 0.59 -9.91 10.26
N VAL A 32 1.51 -10.81 9.94
CA VAL A 32 1.67 -12.10 10.64
C VAL A 32 2.71 -11.94 11.75
N ASP A 33 3.95 -11.67 11.36
CA ASP A 33 5.07 -11.49 12.26
C ASP A 33 6.22 -10.75 11.56
N TYR A 34 7.14 -10.22 12.36
CA TYR A 34 8.30 -9.48 11.87
C TYR A 34 9.32 -10.40 11.16
N GLU A 35 9.44 -11.66 11.57
CA GLU A 35 10.36 -12.62 10.98
C GLU A 35 10.02 -12.91 9.52
N SER A 36 8.72 -12.99 9.19
CA SER A 36 8.25 -13.10 7.81
C SER A 36 8.68 -11.89 6.95
N ALA A 37 8.67 -10.69 7.51
CA ALA A 37 9.14 -9.50 6.81
C ALA A 37 10.66 -9.52 6.62
N CYS A 38 11.42 -9.91 7.63
CA CYS A 38 12.87 -10.07 7.56
C CYS A 38 13.29 -11.09 6.50
N GLU A 39 12.60 -12.22 6.41
CA GLU A 39 12.84 -13.23 5.36
C GLU A 39 12.69 -12.65 3.95
N LYS A 40 11.66 -11.81 3.72
CA LYS A 40 11.46 -11.15 2.41
C LYS A 40 12.54 -10.12 2.12
N TYR A 41 12.99 -9.42 3.15
CA TYR A 41 14.11 -8.48 3.03
C TYR A 41 15.43 -9.20 2.68
N GLU A 42 15.77 -10.27 3.41
CA GLU A 42 16.99 -11.06 3.16
C GLU A 42 17.02 -11.67 1.75
N LYS A 43 15.86 -12.02 1.19
CA LYS A 43 15.72 -12.49 -0.19
C LYS A 43 15.75 -11.36 -1.24
N GLY A 44 15.84 -10.11 -0.82
CA GLY A 44 15.82 -8.95 -1.71
C GLY A 44 14.47 -8.66 -2.36
N TYR A 45 13.39 -9.15 -1.78
CA TYR A 45 12.03 -8.94 -2.31
C TYR A 45 11.41 -7.60 -1.89
N ILE A 46 11.90 -7.04 -0.81
CA ILE A 46 11.60 -5.69 -0.32
C ILE A 46 12.89 -4.99 0.03
N SER A 47 12.90 -3.66 0.06
CA SER A 47 14.09 -2.85 0.34
C SER A 47 14.40 -2.75 1.82
N GLY A 48 13.42 -2.98 2.67
CA GLY A 48 13.54 -3.00 4.12
C GLY A 48 12.26 -3.48 4.78
N CYS A 49 12.34 -3.84 6.05
CA CYS A 49 11.20 -4.30 6.85
C CYS A 49 11.09 -3.50 8.15
N VAL A 50 9.86 -3.40 8.66
CA VAL A 50 9.55 -2.66 9.89
C VAL A 50 8.71 -3.50 10.84
N THR A 51 8.74 -3.13 12.14
CA THR A 51 8.06 -3.85 13.22
C THR A 51 6.63 -3.36 13.47
N SER A 52 6.25 -2.19 12.95
CA SER A 52 4.93 -1.61 13.17
C SER A 52 4.50 -0.71 12.01
N LEU A 53 3.21 -0.42 11.92
CA LEU A 53 2.66 0.55 10.97
C LEU A 53 3.18 1.96 11.23
N GLU A 54 3.38 2.32 12.50
CA GLU A 54 3.97 3.61 12.86
C GLU A 54 5.37 3.77 12.26
N TYR A 55 6.25 2.76 12.42
CA TYR A 55 7.58 2.77 11.81
C TYR A 55 7.52 2.77 10.29
N LEU A 56 6.53 2.09 9.69
CA LEU A 56 6.32 2.13 8.25
C LEU A 56 6.05 3.54 7.77
N VAL A 57 5.09 4.22 8.40
CA VAL A 57 4.70 5.59 8.05
C VAL A 57 5.88 6.54 8.23
N GLN A 58 6.59 6.48 9.35
CA GLN A 58 7.78 7.30 9.61
C GLN A 58 8.86 7.08 8.55
N THR A 59 9.12 5.82 8.19
CA THR A 59 10.15 5.46 7.22
C THR A 59 9.81 5.95 5.82
N VAL A 60 8.57 5.76 5.38
CA VAL A 60 8.11 6.21 4.05
C VAL A 60 8.17 7.72 3.93
N LYS A 61 7.85 8.43 5.02
CA LYS A 61 7.83 9.92 5.07
C LYS A 61 9.20 10.53 5.37
N SER A 62 10.19 9.75 5.77
CA SER A 62 11.53 10.23 6.17
C SER A 62 12.44 10.62 5.02
N ASP A 63 12.00 10.49 3.78
CA ASP A 63 12.78 10.98 2.64
C ASP A 63 12.94 12.49 2.77
N GLY A 64 14.18 12.94 2.96
CA GLY A 64 14.56 14.34 3.10
C GLY A 64 14.22 15.24 1.89
N LEU A 65 13.49 14.70 0.93
CA LEU A 65 12.77 15.40 -0.15
C LEU A 65 11.39 15.90 0.30
N GLY A 66 11.00 15.72 1.57
CA GLY A 66 9.72 16.11 2.13
C GLY A 66 9.39 17.61 2.08
N HIS A 67 10.28 18.42 1.58
CA HIS A 67 10.09 19.84 1.30
C HIS A 67 10.65 20.16 -0.08
N THR A 68 9.98 19.71 -1.13
CA THR A 68 10.16 20.35 -2.42
C THR A 68 9.51 21.73 -2.35
N SER A 69 9.99 22.69 -3.14
CA SER A 69 9.36 24.01 -3.31
C SER A 69 7.87 23.94 -3.74
N ALA A 70 7.36 22.75 -4.01
CA ALA A 70 5.98 22.45 -4.39
C ALA A 70 5.10 21.92 -3.26
N GLY A 71 5.64 21.70 -2.04
CA GLY A 71 4.88 21.19 -0.90
C GLY A 71 5.34 19.81 -0.39
N LYS A 72 4.61 19.26 0.58
CA LYS A 72 4.86 17.95 1.20
C LYS A 72 4.59 16.83 0.19
N VAL A 73 5.55 15.93 0.02
CA VAL A 73 5.35 14.73 -0.81
C VAL A 73 4.44 13.76 -0.08
N PRO A 74 3.33 13.29 -0.69
CA PRO A 74 2.43 12.34 -0.04
C PRO A 74 3.11 11.00 0.21
N GLY A 75 2.85 10.40 1.37
CA GLY A 75 3.18 9.00 1.63
C GLY A 75 2.25 8.09 0.83
N ILE A 76 2.79 7.02 0.25
CA ILE A 76 2.01 6.03 -0.51
C ILE A 76 2.11 4.70 0.20
N PHE A 77 0.96 4.13 0.54
CA PHE A 77 0.85 2.87 1.27
C PHE A 77 -0.03 1.90 0.49
N GLN A 78 0.54 0.78 0.07
CA GLN A 78 -0.21 -0.30 -0.58
C GLN A 78 -0.59 -1.35 0.45
N MET A 79 -1.82 -1.83 0.38
CA MET A 79 -2.36 -2.82 1.29
C MET A 79 -2.86 -4.04 0.51
N ILE A 80 -2.35 -5.22 0.86
CA ILE A 80 -2.74 -6.52 0.28
C ILE A 80 -2.84 -7.52 1.43
N ILE A 81 -3.97 -7.53 2.09
CA ILE A 81 -4.21 -8.32 3.30
C ILE A 81 -5.55 -9.06 3.23
N PRO A 82 -5.74 -10.14 3.99
CA PRO A 82 -7.01 -10.85 4.03
C PRO A 82 -8.11 -9.99 4.66
N GLU A 83 -9.34 -10.15 4.16
CA GLU A 83 -10.51 -9.35 4.55
C GLU A 83 -10.71 -9.19 6.07
N PRO A 84 -10.59 -10.23 6.91
CA PRO A 84 -10.80 -10.07 8.35
C PRO A 84 -9.81 -9.12 9.06
N LYS A 85 -8.70 -8.76 8.39
CA LYS A 85 -7.67 -7.87 8.94
C LYS A 85 -7.73 -6.44 8.43
N ILE A 86 -8.61 -6.16 7.48
CA ILE A 86 -8.64 -4.84 6.81
C ILE A 86 -9.07 -3.74 7.79
N GLU A 87 -10.16 -3.94 8.51
CA GLU A 87 -10.70 -2.94 9.44
C GLU A 87 -9.69 -2.63 10.55
N ASP A 88 -9.16 -3.64 11.23
CA ASP A 88 -8.16 -3.47 12.28
C ASP A 88 -6.92 -2.73 11.77
N THR A 89 -6.46 -3.07 10.56
CA THR A 89 -5.27 -2.44 9.96
C THR A 89 -5.53 -0.99 9.58
N LEU A 90 -6.70 -0.67 9.04
CA LEU A 90 -7.07 0.70 8.69
C LEU A 90 -7.31 1.56 9.93
N ASP A 91 -7.90 1.01 10.98
CA ASP A 91 -8.09 1.69 12.26
C ASP A 91 -6.75 2.09 12.91
N GLU A 92 -5.71 1.29 12.72
CA GLU A 92 -4.35 1.61 13.18
C GLU A 92 -3.63 2.56 12.21
N LEU A 93 -3.76 2.37 10.89
CA LEU A 93 -3.02 3.12 9.87
C LEU A 93 -3.53 4.55 9.70
N ILE A 94 -4.85 4.74 9.55
CA ILE A 94 -5.43 6.05 9.20
C ILE A 94 -5.04 7.16 10.18
N PRO A 95 -5.05 6.94 11.52
CA PRO A 95 -4.62 7.95 12.48
C PRO A 95 -3.15 8.37 12.36
N LEU A 96 -2.32 7.56 11.71
CA LEU A 96 -0.89 7.85 11.50
C LEU A 96 -0.62 8.69 10.24
N LEU A 97 -1.62 8.81 9.37
CA LEU A 97 -1.50 9.49 8.08
C LEU A 97 -1.83 10.97 8.18
N ASP A 98 -1.28 11.74 7.25
CA ASP A 98 -1.58 13.16 7.09
C ASP A 98 -2.44 13.41 5.85
N GLU A 99 -3.02 14.62 5.80
CA GLU A 99 -3.67 15.12 4.59
C GLU A 99 -2.72 15.03 3.38
N GLY A 100 -3.23 14.48 2.28
CA GLY A 100 -2.50 14.25 1.04
C GLY A 100 -1.89 12.85 0.92
N ASP A 101 -1.81 12.07 2.00
CA ASP A 101 -1.33 10.68 1.93
C ASP A 101 -2.30 9.78 1.14
N ILE A 102 -1.78 8.69 0.59
CA ILE A 102 -2.50 7.82 -0.34
C ILE A 102 -2.47 6.38 0.17
N ILE A 103 -3.65 5.77 0.28
CA ILE A 103 -3.81 4.33 0.52
C ILE A 103 -4.26 3.69 -0.80
N ILE A 104 -3.54 2.65 -1.24
CA ILE A 104 -3.92 1.82 -2.39
C ILE A 104 -4.28 0.44 -1.86
N ASP A 105 -5.56 0.11 -1.87
CA ASP A 105 -6.06 -1.16 -1.36
C ASP A 105 -6.27 -2.17 -2.49
N HIS A 106 -5.49 -3.23 -2.47
CA HIS A 106 -5.61 -4.38 -3.38
C HIS A 106 -6.31 -5.58 -2.72
N SER A 107 -6.83 -5.41 -1.52
CA SER A 107 -7.51 -6.48 -0.79
C SER A 107 -8.87 -6.77 -1.41
N SER A 108 -9.36 -7.99 -1.22
CA SER A 108 -10.70 -8.37 -1.70
C SER A 108 -11.76 -7.79 -0.80
N ASN A 109 -12.25 -6.60 -1.12
CA ASN A 109 -13.30 -5.90 -0.39
C ASN A 109 -14.63 -5.85 -1.17
N ASP A 110 -15.72 -5.83 -0.43
CA ASP A 110 -17.02 -5.45 -0.98
C ASP A 110 -16.98 -4.00 -1.46
N ILE A 111 -17.49 -3.75 -2.66
CA ILE A 111 -17.54 -2.42 -3.29
C ILE A 111 -18.21 -1.37 -2.39
N LYS A 112 -19.26 -1.76 -1.65
CA LYS A 112 -19.94 -0.84 -0.72
C LYS A 112 -19.02 -0.39 0.41
N LYS A 113 -18.27 -1.33 1.00
CA LYS A 113 -17.28 -1.02 2.04
C LYS A 113 -16.17 -0.12 1.49
N CYS A 114 -15.69 -0.37 0.27
CA CYS A 114 -14.69 0.48 -0.37
C CYS A 114 -15.19 1.91 -0.56
N GLN A 115 -16.44 2.11 -0.98
CA GLN A 115 -17.05 3.43 -1.12
C GLN A 115 -17.22 4.16 0.21
N GLU A 116 -17.54 3.43 1.28
CA GLU A 116 -17.64 4.00 2.63
C GLU A 116 -16.26 4.43 3.15
N LEU A 117 -15.23 3.61 2.95
CA LEU A 117 -13.84 3.91 3.30
C LEU A 117 -13.30 5.10 2.50
N GLU A 118 -13.58 5.17 1.19
CA GLU A 118 -13.22 6.31 0.36
C GLU A 118 -13.82 7.62 0.90
N LYS A 119 -15.11 7.60 1.22
CA LYS A 119 -15.79 8.77 1.80
C LYS A 119 -15.23 9.17 3.17
N TYR A 120 -14.90 8.18 3.99
CA TYR A 120 -14.31 8.42 5.30
C TYR A 120 -12.91 9.03 5.18
N CYS A 121 -12.03 8.42 4.40
CA CYS A 121 -10.67 8.92 4.15
C CYS A 121 -10.68 10.31 3.51
N SER A 122 -11.57 10.55 2.55
CA SER A 122 -11.71 11.84 1.87
C SER A 122 -12.01 12.99 2.84
N LYS A 123 -12.81 12.75 3.89
CA LYS A 123 -13.08 13.75 4.95
C LYS A 123 -11.83 14.13 5.75
N LEU A 124 -10.85 13.24 5.79
CA LEU A 124 -9.56 13.44 6.46
C LEU A 124 -8.48 13.96 5.50
N GLY A 125 -8.82 14.21 4.24
CA GLY A 125 -7.87 14.63 3.21
C GLY A 125 -6.95 13.50 2.72
N ILE A 126 -7.26 12.24 3.04
CA ILE A 126 -6.51 11.05 2.62
C ILE A 126 -7.17 10.48 1.36
N SER A 127 -6.36 10.16 0.35
CA SER A 127 -6.84 9.47 -0.84
C SER A 127 -6.88 7.96 -0.62
N TYR A 128 -8.06 7.36 -0.69
CA TYR A 128 -8.23 5.90 -0.66
C TYR A 128 -8.60 5.41 -2.06
N ILE A 129 -7.79 4.51 -2.61
CA ILE A 129 -7.95 3.98 -3.97
C ILE A 129 -8.09 2.47 -3.86
N PHE A 130 -9.23 1.93 -4.28
CA PHE A 130 -9.42 0.50 -4.41
C PHE A 130 -8.99 0.03 -5.81
N VAL A 131 -8.16 -1.01 -5.86
CA VAL A 131 -7.63 -1.58 -7.10
C VAL A 131 -7.87 -3.08 -7.14
N GLY A 132 -8.71 -3.53 -8.06
CA GLY A 132 -8.91 -4.96 -8.31
C GLY A 132 -7.68 -5.60 -8.97
N VAL A 133 -7.21 -6.71 -8.42
CA VAL A 133 -6.12 -7.50 -9.00
C VAL A 133 -6.66 -8.80 -9.55
N TYR A 134 -6.50 -9.01 -10.86
CA TYR A 134 -6.97 -10.21 -11.56
C TYR A 134 -5.80 -11.05 -12.07
N GLY A 135 -5.96 -12.37 -12.07
CA GLY A 135 -4.95 -13.31 -12.58
C GLY A 135 -3.80 -13.62 -11.64
N ALA A 136 -3.92 -13.25 -10.39
CA ALA A 136 -2.88 -13.39 -9.37
C ALA A 136 -2.39 -14.84 -9.15
N THR A 137 -3.27 -15.83 -9.30
CA THR A 137 -2.96 -17.26 -9.13
C THR A 137 -2.03 -17.80 -10.21
N HIS A 138 -2.00 -17.21 -11.38
CA HIS A 138 -1.11 -17.62 -12.49
C HIS A 138 0.18 -16.80 -12.56
N ALA A 139 0.25 -15.68 -11.85
CA ALA A 139 1.40 -14.78 -11.83
C ALA A 139 2.57 -15.27 -10.95
N ILE A 140 2.38 -16.36 -10.20
CA ILE A 140 3.40 -16.89 -9.29
C ILE A 140 4.63 -17.39 -10.06
N ASN A 141 4.49 -17.79 -11.32
CA ASN A 141 5.56 -18.40 -12.13
C ASN A 141 5.92 -17.65 -13.42
N ALA A 142 5.30 -16.55 -13.72
CA ALA A 142 5.61 -15.78 -14.92
C ALA A 142 5.64 -14.28 -14.59
N CYS A 143 6.55 -13.53 -15.22
CA CYS A 143 6.51 -12.07 -15.34
C CYS A 143 5.23 -11.63 -16.06
N SER A 144 4.07 -12.01 -15.56
CA SER A 144 2.81 -11.70 -16.19
C SER A 144 2.34 -10.33 -15.76
N LYS A 145 1.95 -9.57 -16.74
CA LYS A 145 1.37 -8.24 -16.58
C LYS A 145 0.20 -8.30 -15.59
N ILE A 146 0.36 -7.68 -14.45
CA ILE A 146 -0.74 -7.47 -13.50
C ILE A 146 -1.61 -6.38 -14.11
N PHE A 147 -2.82 -6.73 -14.53
CA PHE A 147 -3.80 -5.74 -14.97
C PHE A 147 -4.51 -5.19 -13.73
N ALA A 148 -4.16 -3.98 -13.36
CA ALA A 148 -4.90 -3.23 -12.36
C ALA A 148 -6.00 -2.42 -13.06
N HIS A 149 -7.25 -2.67 -12.72
CA HIS A 149 -8.35 -1.79 -13.07
C HIS A 149 -8.55 -0.80 -11.92
N THR A 150 -8.13 0.43 -12.14
CA THR A 150 -8.46 1.54 -11.25
C THR A 150 -9.91 1.90 -11.51
N ILE A 151 -10.76 1.76 -10.50
CA ILE A 151 -12.08 2.39 -10.53
C ILE A 151 -11.81 3.87 -10.23
N ALA A 152 -11.71 4.67 -11.28
CA ALA A 152 -11.61 6.11 -11.12
C ALA A 152 -12.83 6.61 -10.33
N PRO A 153 -12.66 7.53 -9.38
CA PRO A 153 -13.79 8.15 -8.72
C PRO A 153 -14.67 8.78 -9.81
N THR A 154 -15.91 8.39 -9.87
CA THR A 154 -16.90 9.04 -10.73
C THR A 154 -16.93 10.51 -10.33
N ARG A 155 -16.38 11.38 -11.17
CA ARG A 155 -16.59 12.82 -11.03
C ARG A 155 -18.10 13.03 -10.95
N MET A 156 -18.59 13.44 -9.80
CA MET A 156 -19.93 13.96 -9.71
C MET A 156 -20.02 15.17 -10.66
N PRO A 157 -21.05 15.25 -11.51
CA PRO A 157 -21.28 16.45 -12.27
C PRO A 157 -21.50 17.61 -11.29
N THR A 158 -20.80 18.67 -11.52
CA THR A 158 -20.97 19.96 -10.85
C THR A 158 -22.38 20.48 -11.08
#